data_5cc583b19e3ed2bb2d373efb51c41b1f
#
_entry.id   5cc583b19e3ed2bb2d373efb51c41b1f
#
_cell.length_a   1.000
_cell.length_b   1.000
_cell.length_c   1.000
_cell.angle_alpha   90.00
_cell.angle_beta   90.00
_cell.angle_gamma   90.00
#
_symmetry.space_group_name_H-M   'P 1'
#
loop_
_entity.id
_entity.type
_entity.pdbx_description
1 polymer ?
#
loop_
_entity_poly.entity_id
_entity_poly.type
_entity_poly.pdbx_seq_one_letter_code
_entity_poly.pdbx_strand_id
1 'polypeptide(L)'
;VNFTKMKDGTKDEYLFLDKSDSPSSRVGDTPQSDLKEFLHEVPMLSLDNAFESEDLYDFEKRVFNKIKKQKLHYSCEPKIDGVAVSLIYEKGKFIKAGTRGDGEQGEDITHNVKTIKQIPLTLNGKNFPNKIEIRGEIYCEKTAFDKFNKEYSKSDQKNFANPRNFVAGSIRQLNPEIAAARPLKIQLHSLGYVDQKNFFKSHQEMLDTFLSWNLPINPDIGLVDSIEGAI
;
A
#
# COMPACT_ATOMS: atom_id res chain seq x y z
N VAL A 1 -7.03 25.17 3.48
CA VAL A 1 -8.39 25.71 3.33
C VAL A 1 -9.32 24.77 4.06
N ASN A 2 -9.98 25.28 5.10
CA ASN A 2 -10.77 24.48 6.02
C ASN A 2 -12.18 24.32 5.44
N PHE A 3 -12.47 23.30 4.66
CA PHE A 3 -13.74 23.02 4.00
C PHE A 3 -14.92 22.80 4.97
N THR A 4 -14.65 22.57 6.24
CA THR A 4 -15.70 22.39 7.28
C THR A 4 -16.41 23.68 7.64
N LYS A 5 -15.88 24.84 7.30
CA LYS A 5 -16.48 26.15 7.61
C LYS A 5 -17.47 26.67 6.55
N MET A 6 -17.63 25.97 5.43
CA MET A 6 -18.57 26.35 4.36
C MET A 6 -19.91 25.61 4.44
N LYS A 7 -20.45 25.41 5.65
CA LYS A 7 -21.69 24.66 5.82
C LYS A 7 -22.98 25.43 5.52
N ASP A 8 -22.92 26.74 5.40
CA ASP A 8 -24.11 27.57 5.26
C ASP A 8 -24.09 28.33 3.93
N GLY A 9 -24.78 27.86 2.93
CA GLY A 9 -25.19 28.63 1.77
C GLY A 9 -24.63 28.27 0.39
N THR A 10 -23.68 27.35 0.29
CA THR A 10 -23.06 27.00 -1.02
C THR A 10 -23.17 25.52 -1.39
N LYS A 11 -24.15 24.82 -0.82
CA LYS A 11 -24.35 23.38 -1.08
C LYS A 11 -24.64 23.05 -2.55
N ASP A 12 -25.13 23.96 -3.31
CA ASP A 12 -25.63 23.71 -4.68
C ASP A 12 -24.55 23.98 -5.76
N GLU A 13 -23.54 24.81 -5.50
CA GLU A 13 -22.48 25.12 -6.48
C GLU A 13 -21.36 24.06 -6.58
N TYR A 14 -21.21 23.17 -5.59
CA TYR A 14 -20.17 22.14 -5.59
C TYR A 14 -20.69 20.72 -5.81
N LEU A 15 -21.85 20.57 -6.43
CA LEU A 15 -22.48 19.29 -6.78
C LEU A 15 -21.61 18.39 -7.69
N PHE A 16 -20.57 18.95 -8.31
CA PHE A 16 -19.65 18.24 -9.21
C PHE A 16 -18.35 17.76 -8.56
N LEU A 17 -18.08 18.13 -7.29
CA LEU A 17 -16.93 17.61 -6.57
C LEU A 17 -17.28 16.23 -6.02
N ASP A 18 -16.55 15.20 -6.45
CA ASP A 18 -16.68 13.87 -5.87
C ASP A 18 -16.31 13.93 -4.39
N LYS A 19 -17.32 13.79 -3.52
CA LYS A 19 -17.17 13.87 -2.06
C LYS A 19 -16.46 12.66 -1.48
N SER A 20 -16.16 11.64 -2.30
CA SER A 20 -15.53 10.39 -1.84
C SER A 20 -14.11 10.60 -1.33
N ASP A 21 -13.38 11.62 -1.79
CA ASP A 21 -12.01 11.95 -1.36
C ASP A 21 -11.93 13.16 -0.41
N SER A 22 -13.03 13.52 0.23
CA SER A 22 -13.08 14.59 1.23
C SER A 22 -12.24 14.20 2.47
N PRO A 23 -11.52 15.15 3.10
CA PRO A 23 -10.87 14.91 4.40
C PRO A 23 -11.80 14.34 5.47
N SER A 24 -13.08 14.68 5.44
CA SER A 24 -14.08 14.13 6.37
C SER A 24 -14.41 12.66 6.13
N SER A 25 -14.20 12.14 4.92
CA SER A 25 -14.37 10.71 4.62
C SER A 25 -13.18 9.86 5.05
N ARG A 26 -12.04 10.48 5.40
CA ARG A 26 -10.81 9.79 5.82
C ARG A 26 -10.75 9.50 7.31
N VAL A 27 -11.34 10.32 8.17
CA VAL A 27 -11.22 10.24 9.65
C VAL A 27 -12.60 10.22 10.34
N GLY A 28 -13.69 10.17 9.59
CA GLY A 28 -15.06 10.25 10.13
C GLY A 28 -15.63 8.95 10.66
N ASP A 29 -14.91 7.84 10.63
CA ASP A 29 -15.39 6.55 11.10
C ASP A 29 -15.37 6.47 12.64
N THR A 30 -16.42 5.87 13.22
CA THR A 30 -16.47 5.60 14.66
C THR A 30 -15.47 4.53 15.06
N PRO A 31 -14.90 4.58 16.28
CA PRO A 31 -14.05 3.50 16.79
C PRO A 31 -14.74 2.14 16.71
N GLN A 32 -14.03 1.12 16.29
CA GLN A 32 -14.53 -0.25 16.19
C GLN A 32 -14.31 -1.00 17.51
N SER A 33 -15.12 -2.03 17.76
CA SER A 33 -14.92 -2.92 18.91
C SER A 33 -13.82 -3.93 18.68
N ASP A 34 -13.59 -4.33 17.42
CA ASP A 34 -12.61 -5.31 16.98
C ASP A 34 -12.27 -5.11 15.49
N LEU A 35 -11.23 -5.75 15.02
CA LEU A 35 -10.88 -5.81 13.60
C LEU A 35 -11.53 -7.05 12.97
N LYS A 36 -12.26 -6.81 11.87
CA LYS A 36 -12.90 -7.87 11.09
C LYS A 36 -11.87 -8.62 10.25
N GLU A 37 -12.26 -9.79 9.78
CA GLU A 37 -11.45 -10.56 8.83
C GLU A 37 -11.41 -9.90 7.45
N PHE A 38 -10.23 -10.03 6.83
CA PHE A 38 -9.97 -9.69 5.44
C PHE A 38 -9.48 -10.94 4.70
N LEU A 39 -10.24 -11.42 3.73
CA LEU A 39 -9.85 -12.56 2.90
C LEU A 39 -9.17 -12.05 1.62
N HIS A 40 -8.01 -12.63 1.28
CA HIS A 40 -7.31 -12.35 0.04
C HIS A 40 -7.92 -13.15 -1.12
N GLU A 41 -8.17 -12.51 -2.27
CA GLU A 41 -8.63 -13.21 -3.50
C GLU A 41 -7.56 -14.17 -4.04
N VAL A 42 -6.32 -13.83 -3.86
CA VAL A 42 -5.14 -14.63 -4.20
C VAL A 42 -4.21 -14.60 -3.00
N PRO A 43 -3.65 -15.73 -2.55
CA PRO A 43 -2.76 -15.75 -1.40
C PRO A 43 -1.59 -14.77 -1.52
N MET A 44 -1.27 -14.08 -0.43
CA MET A 44 -0.12 -13.17 -0.35
C MET A 44 1.12 -13.94 0.11
N LEU A 45 1.87 -14.45 -0.86
CA LEU A 45 3.04 -15.27 -0.62
C LEU A 45 4.21 -14.45 -0.03
N SER A 46 5.14 -15.15 0.62
CA SER A 46 6.42 -14.60 1.05
C SER A 46 7.40 -14.57 -0.13
N LEU A 47 8.41 -13.69 -0.03
CA LEU A 47 9.54 -13.66 -0.95
C LEU A 47 10.66 -14.57 -0.43
N ASP A 48 11.36 -15.24 -1.34
CA ASP A 48 12.61 -15.93 -1.04
C ASP A 48 13.71 -14.89 -0.72
N ASN A 49 14.72 -15.32 0.03
CA ASN A 49 15.90 -14.50 0.30
C ASN A 49 17.04 -14.94 -0.62
N ALA A 50 17.87 -13.98 -1.02
CA ALA A 50 19.18 -14.19 -1.63
C ALA A 50 20.21 -13.46 -0.76
N PHE A 51 21.30 -14.13 -0.39
CA PHE A 51 22.35 -13.58 0.45
C PHE A 51 23.66 -13.40 -0.33
N GLU A 52 23.83 -14.17 -1.39
CA GLU A 52 25.02 -14.19 -2.24
C GLU A 52 24.59 -14.08 -3.72
N SER A 53 25.53 -13.68 -4.59
CA SER A 53 25.28 -13.57 -6.04
C SER A 53 24.85 -14.90 -6.66
N GLU A 54 25.36 -16.02 -6.14
CA GLU A 54 25.03 -17.38 -6.57
C GLU A 54 23.54 -17.68 -6.42
N ASP A 55 22.90 -17.18 -5.37
CA ASP A 55 21.44 -17.34 -5.15
C ASP A 55 20.63 -16.70 -6.27
N LEU A 56 21.11 -15.54 -6.78
CA LEU A 56 20.47 -14.84 -7.89
C LEU A 56 20.68 -15.56 -9.23
N TYR A 57 21.86 -16.09 -9.49
CA TYR A 57 22.10 -16.94 -10.67
C TYR A 57 21.24 -18.20 -10.64
N ASP A 58 21.10 -18.83 -9.49
CA ASP A 58 20.21 -19.99 -9.33
C ASP A 58 18.73 -19.61 -9.48
N PHE A 59 18.32 -18.45 -9.02
CA PHE A 59 16.99 -17.91 -9.29
C PHE A 59 16.75 -17.74 -10.80
N GLU A 60 17.66 -17.09 -11.51
CA GLU A 60 17.57 -16.90 -12.97
C GLU A 60 17.45 -18.24 -13.70
N LYS A 61 18.30 -19.22 -13.35
CA LYS A 61 18.27 -20.59 -13.92
C LYS A 61 16.92 -21.27 -13.70
N ARG A 62 16.33 -21.15 -12.49
CA ARG A 62 14.98 -21.67 -12.21
C ARG A 62 13.93 -21.00 -13.08
N VAL A 63 14.02 -19.68 -13.29
CA VAL A 63 13.07 -18.93 -14.14
C VAL A 63 13.22 -19.35 -15.59
N PHE A 64 14.43 -19.42 -16.15
CA PHE A 64 14.68 -19.88 -17.53
C PHE A 64 14.11 -21.28 -17.79
N ASN A 65 14.30 -22.20 -16.85
CA ASN A 65 13.77 -23.56 -16.96
C ASN A 65 12.24 -23.59 -17.05
N LYS A 66 11.56 -22.69 -16.36
CA LYS A 66 10.09 -22.60 -16.34
C LYS A 66 9.52 -21.93 -17.59
N ILE A 67 10.08 -20.79 -18.00
CA ILE A 67 9.50 -19.98 -19.08
C ILE A 67 10.10 -20.25 -20.47
N LYS A 68 11.18 -21.04 -20.54
CA LYS A 68 11.90 -21.40 -21.78
C LYS A 68 12.29 -20.17 -22.63
N LYS A 69 12.56 -19.05 -22.00
CA LYS A 69 13.08 -17.82 -22.65
C LYS A 69 14.56 -17.69 -22.38
N GLN A 70 15.29 -17.09 -23.35
CA GLN A 70 16.74 -16.92 -23.28
C GLN A 70 17.18 -15.53 -22.77
N LYS A 71 16.26 -14.58 -22.72
CA LYS A 71 16.54 -13.23 -22.22
C LYS A 71 15.42 -12.76 -21.30
N LEU A 72 15.81 -12.25 -20.14
CA LEU A 72 14.92 -11.67 -19.14
C LEU A 72 15.34 -10.23 -18.87
N HIS A 73 14.35 -9.44 -18.48
CA HIS A 73 14.55 -8.13 -17.85
C HIS A 73 14.07 -8.23 -16.42
N TYR A 74 14.76 -7.56 -15.51
CA TYR A 74 14.46 -7.58 -14.08
C TYR A 74 14.03 -6.20 -13.62
N SER A 75 12.98 -6.13 -12.81
CA SER A 75 12.64 -4.96 -12.01
C SER A 75 13.33 -5.10 -10.66
N CYS A 76 14.21 -4.16 -10.35
CA CYS A 76 14.92 -4.09 -9.07
C CYS A 76 14.25 -3.02 -8.22
N GLU A 77 13.77 -3.40 -7.05
CA GLU A 77 12.98 -2.54 -6.18
C GLU A 77 13.52 -2.57 -4.76
N PRO A 78 13.62 -1.42 -4.07
CA PRO A 78 13.95 -1.40 -2.65
C PRO A 78 12.91 -2.19 -1.85
N LYS A 79 13.39 -3.14 -1.02
CA LYS A 79 12.52 -3.88 -0.11
C LYS A 79 12.21 -3.00 1.11
N ILE A 80 11.04 -2.38 1.10
CA ILE A 80 10.58 -1.55 2.20
C ILE A 80 10.30 -2.42 3.43
N ASP A 81 10.75 -1.97 4.59
CA ASP A 81 10.49 -2.63 5.88
C ASP A 81 9.33 -1.95 6.61
N GLY A 82 8.20 -2.61 6.62
CA GLY A 82 6.97 -2.12 7.20
C GLY A 82 5.97 -3.25 7.47
N VAL A 83 4.72 -3.05 7.08
CA VAL A 83 3.64 -4.05 7.15
C VAL A 83 2.99 -4.19 5.79
N ALA A 84 3.01 -5.42 5.28
CA ALA A 84 2.40 -5.76 3.99
C ALA A 84 0.87 -5.64 4.05
N VAL A 85 0.30 -5.02 3.04
CA VAL A 85 -1.13 -4.73 2.93
C VAL A 85 -1.66 -4.95 1.52
N SER A 86 -2.95 -5.27 1.46
CA SER A 86 -3.76 -5.28 0.24
C SER A 86 -4.74 -4.13 0.25
N LEU A 87 -4.86 -3.42 -0.88
CA LEU A 87 -5.86 -2.39 -1.14
C LEU A 87 -6.81 -2.87 -2.22
N ILE A 88 -8.11 -2.86 -1.97
CA ILE A 88 -9.13 -3.20 -2.97
C ILE A 88 -9.76 -1.92 -3.49
N TYR A 89 -9.73 -1.79 -4.82
CA TYR A 89 -10.47 -0.77 -5.55
C TYR A 89 -11.52 -1.43 -6.44
N GLU A 90 -12.72 -0.84 -6.47
CA GLU A 90 -13.78 -1.21 -7.41
C GLU A 90 -14.15 -0.02 -8.27
N LYS A 91 -14.06 -0.18 -9.59
CA LYS A 91 -14.32 0.89 -10.57
C LYS A 91 -13.60 2.20 -10.24
N GLY A 92 -12.33 2.07 -9.79
CA GLY A 92 -11.47 3.17 -9.38
C GLY A 92 -11.73 3.76 -7.99
N LYS A 93 -12.69 3.24 -7.21
CA LYS A 93 -12.96 3.70 -5.84
C LYS A 93 -12.35 2.76 -4.82
N PHE A 94 -11.69 3.32 -3.80
CA PHE A 94 -11.15 2.55 -2.68
C PHE A 94 -12.28 1.96 -1.83
N ILE A 95 -12.27 0.66 -1.67
CA ILE A 95 -13.32 -0.07 -0.95
C ILE A 95 -12.81 -0.59 0.38
N LYS A 96 -11.68 -1.33 0.36
CA LYS A 96 -11.24 -2.10 1.52
C LYS A 96 -9.73 -2.23 1.55
N ALA A 97 -9.16 -2.39 2.76
CA ALA A 97 -7.77 -2.75 2.94
C ALA A 97 -7.61 -3.80 4.05
N GLY A 98 -6.64 -4.68 3.87
CA GLY A 98 -6.32 -5.71 4.84
C GLY A 98 -4.83 -5.92 5.03
N THR A 99 -4.44 -6.41 6.20
CA THR A 99 -3.08 -6.89 6.46
C THR A 99 -2.85 -8.22 5.74
N ARG A 100 -1.58 -8.61 5.57
CA ARG A 100 -1.24 -9.92 5.00
C ARG A 100 -1.78 -11.09 5.84
N GLY A 101 -1.74 -10.97 7.18
CA GLY A 101 -2.05 -12.07 8.07
C GLY A 101 -1.16 -13.30 7.83
N ASP A 102 -1.77 -14.48 7.69
CA ASP A 102 -1.10 -15.73 7.33
C ASP A 102 -0.87 -15.90 5.82
N GLY A 103 -1.38 -14.96 5.01
CA GLY A 103 -1.30 -14.93 3.55
C GLY A 103 -2.62 -15.28 2.86
N GLU A 104 -3.52 -15.99 3.49
CA GLU A 104 -4.88 -16.27 3.01
C GLU A 104 -5.88 -15.31 3.64
N GLN A 105 -5.67 -14.99 4.91
CA GLN A 105 -6.56 -14.21 5.74
C GLN A 105 -5.78 -13.22 6.61
N GLY A 106 -6.21 -11.96 6.64
CA GLY A 106 -5.66 -10.89 7.44
C GLY A 106 -6.72 -10.15 8.24
N GLU A 107 -6.38 -8.97 8.74
CA GLU A 107 -7.27 -8.08 9.49
C GLU A 107 -7.72 -6.93 8.60
N ASP A 108 -9.00 -6.58 8.66
CA ASP A 108 -9.55 -5.39 8.00
C ASP A 108 -9.07 -4.12 8.70
N ILE A 109 -8.25 -3.35 7.99
CA ILE A 109 -7.67 -2.09 8.46
C ILE A 109 -8.14 -0.89 7.64
N THR A 110 -9.26 -1.03 6.94
CA THR A 110 -9.76 -0.05 5.96
C THR A 110 -9.82 1.37 6.51
N HIS A 111 -10.39 1.55 7.72
CA HIS A 111 -10.56 2.87 8.33
C HIS A 111 -9.22 3.52 8.71
N ASN A 112 -8.21 2.74 9.12
CA ASN A 112 -6.88 3.27 9.41
C ASN A 112 -6.12 3.61 8.11
N VAL A 113 -6.24 2.76 7.09
CA VAL A 113 -5.60 2.97 5.78
C VAL A 113 -6.13 4.22 5.09
N LYS A 114 -7.42 4.52 5.20
CA LYS A 114 -8.02 5.78 4.71
C LYS A 114 -7.35 7.03 5.26
N THR A 115 -6.76 6.98 6.45
CA THR A 115 -6.08 8.14 7.05
C THR A 115 -4.72 8.44 6.42
N ILE A 116 -4.13 7.50 5.68
CA ILE A 116 -2.84 7.68 4.99
C ILE A 116 -3.07 8.56 3.75
N LYS A 117 -2.58 9.80 3.82
CA LYS A 117 -2.84 10.84 2.81
C LYS A 117 -2.38 10.49 1.39
N GLN A 118 -1.40 9.59 1.25
CA GLN A 118 -0.87 9.15 -0.05
C GLN A 118 -1.84 8.21 -0.80
N ILE A 119 -2.83 7.63 -0.13
CA ILE A 119 -3.78 6.70 -0.74
C ILE A 119 -4.93 7.50 -1.33
N PRO A 120 -5.12 7.52 -2.65
CA PRO A 120 -6.29 8.13 -3.26
C PRO A 120 -7.54 7.30 -2.95
N LEU A 121 -8.60 7.93 -2.45
CA LEU A 121 -9.89 7.27 -2.27
C LEU A 121 -10.64 7.07 -3.59
N THR A 122 -10.23 7.81 -4.62
CA THR A 122 -10.64 7.62 -6.01
C THR A 122 -9.39 7.70 -6.87
N LEU A 123 -9.16 6.68 -7.70
CA LEU A 123 -8.04 6.63 -8.63
C LEU A 123 -8.19 7.73 -9.69
N ASN A 124 -7.07 8.31 -10.10
CA ASN A 124 -7.05 9.29 -11.16
C ASN A 124 -7.15 8.60 -12.54
N GLY A 125 -7.74 9.26 -13.54
CA GLY A 125 -7.83 8.74 -14.92
C GLY A 125 -9.13 8.01 -15.25
N LYS A 126 -9.03 7.04 -16.17
CA LYS A 126 -10.17 6.29 -16.73
C LYS A 126 -9.76 4.84 -16.99
N ASN A 127 -10.72 4.00 -17.40
CA ASN A 127 -10.49 2.60 -17.78
C ASN A 127 -10.00 1.72 -16.62
N PHE A 128 -10.61 1.87 -15.45
CA PHE A 128 -10.35 1.01 -14.33
C PHE A 128 -11.01 -0.36 -14.51
N PRO A 129 -10.40 -1.46 -14.02
CA PRO A 129 -11.08 -2.75 -13.89
C PRO A 129 -12.27 -2.62 -12.93
N ASN A 130 -13.24 -3.55 -13.01
CA ASN A 130 -14.34 -3.52 -12.04
C ASN A 130 -13.83 -3.79 -10.63
N LYS A 131 -12.83 -4.68 -10.48
CA LYS A 131 -12.18 -4.98 -9.20
C LYS A 131 -10.68 -5.20 -9.39
N ILE A 132 -9.89 -4.58 -8.54
CA ILE A 132 -8.43 -4.78 -8.47
C ILE A 132 -7.98 -4.81 -7.02
N GLU A 133 -7.11 -5.76 -6.69
CA GLU A 133 -6.35 -5.83 -5.44
C GLU A 133 -4.90 -5.43 -5.71
N ILE A 134 -4.47 -4.36 -5.08
CA ILE A 134 -3.12 -3.80 -5.22
C ILE A 134 -2.39 -4.01 -3.89
N ARG A 135 -1.15 -4.49 -3.95
CA ARG A 135 -0.35 -4.82 -2.77
C ARG A 135 0.79 -3.84 -2.58
N GLY A 136 1.12 -3.61 -1.33
CA GLY A 136 2.19 -2.72 -0.94
C GLY A 136 2.62 -2.91 0.51
N GLU A 137 3.43 -1.95 0.95
CA GLU A 137 3.98 -1.93 2.31
C GLU A 137 3.66 -0.60 2.96
N ILE A 138 2.98 -0.60 4.12
CA ILE A 138 2.85 0.58 4.97
C ILE A 138 4.10 0.65 5.83
N TYR A 139 4.74 1.83 5.86
CA TYR A 139 5.99 2.05 6.57
C TYR A 139 6.03 3.41 7.28
N CYS A 140 7.03 3.60 8.11
CA CYS A 140 7.37 4.89 8.70
C CYS A 140 8.85 5.18 8.44
N GLU A 141 9.14 6.39 7.96
CA GLU A 141 10.53 6.83 7.78
C GLU A 141 11.25 6.87 9.12
N LYS A 142 12.50 6.44 9.15
CA LYS A 142 13.31 6.36 10.36
C LYS A 142 13.37 7.70 11.12
N THR A 143 13.57 8.79 10.40
CA THR A 143 13.62 10.16 10.99
C THR A 143 12.28 10.56 11.63
N ALA A 144 11.16 10.20 11.01
CA ALA A 144 9.83 10.48 11.55
C ALA A 144 9.51 9.60 12.76
N PHE A 145 9.93 8.33 12.71
CA PHE A 145 9.82 7.39 13.82
C PHE A 145 10.63 7.87 15.04
N ASP A 146 11.90 8.26 14.85
CA ASP A 146 12.77 8.72 15.93
C ASP A 146 12.20 9.99 16.59
N LYS A 147 11.67 10.91 15.79
CA LYS A 147 10.99 12.11 16.29
C LYS A 147 9.75 11.75 17.10
N PHE A 148 8.90 10.86 16.58
CA PHE A 148 7.70 10.41 17.27
C PHE A 148 8.04 9.73 18.62
N ASN A 149 8.99 8.79 18.64
CA ASN A 149 9.40 8.10 19.86
C ASN A 149 9.95 9.07 20.92
N LYS A 150 10.72 10.06 20.49
CA LYS A 150 11.27 11.09 21.39
C LYS A 150 10.19 11.96 22.03
N GLU A 151 9.12 12.25 21.30
CA GLU A 151 7.97 12.99 21.84
C GLU A 151 7.10 12.08 22.71
N TYR A 152 6.92 10.84 22.33
CA TYR A 152 6.13 9.82 23.03
C TYR A 152 6.71 9.44 24.38
N SER A 153 8.05 9.38 24.50
CA SER A 153 8.75 9.14 25.78
C SER A 153 8.44 10.18 26.87
N LYS A 154 8.05 11.39 26.48
CA LYS A 154 7.71 12.45 27.44
C LYS A 154 6.37 12.23 28.14
N SER A 155 5.55 11.31 27.68
CA SER A 155 4.22 10.99 28.20
C SER A 155 4.17 9.71 29.07
N ASP A 156 5.30 9.26 29.61
CA ASP A 156 5.44 8.02 30.40
C ASP A 156 4.96 6.74 29.68
N GLN A 157 4.87 6.77 28.36
CA GLN A 157 4.48 5.61 27.56
C GLN A 157 5.71 4.85 27.05
N LYS A 158 5.57 3.53 26.94
CA LYS A 158 6.66 2.67 26.45
C LYS A 158 6.94 2.90 24.97
N ASN A 159 8.17 3.24 24.63
CA ASN A 159 8.63 3.43 23.26
C ASN A 159 8.42 2.20 22.38
N PHE A 160 8.21 2.43 21.11
CA PHE A 160 8.23 1.37 20.10
C PHE A 160 9.66 0.91 19.85
N ALA A 161 9.86 -0.41 19.71
CA ALA A 161 11.19 -0.99 19.53
C ALA A 161 11.83 -0.66 18.16
N ASN A 162 11.02 -0.56 17.10
CA ASN A 162 11.45 -0.28 15.74
C ASN A 162 10.30 0.28 14.89
N PRO A 163 10.59 0.86 13.69
CA PRO A 163 9.56 1.38 12.79
C PRO A 163 8.49 0.37 12.39
N ARG A 164 8.86 -0.89 12.14
CA ARG A 164 7.91 -1.94 11.76
C ARG A 164 6.87 -2.21 12.86
N ASN A 165 7.32 -2.36 14.12
CA ASN A 165 6.41 -2.54 15.26
C ASN A 165 5.52 -1.31 15.50
N PHE A 166 6.06 -0.12 15.27
CA PHE A 166 5.30 1.13 15.31
C PHE A 166 4.19 1.14 14.27
N VAL A 167 4.50 0.78 13.01
CA VAL A 167 3.50 0.70 11.93
C VAL A 167 2.45 -0.36 12.27
N ALA A 168 2.86 -1.57 12.66
CA ALA A 168 1.94 -2.65 13.00
C ALA A 168 0.95 -2.25 14.11
N GLY A 169 1.46 -1.62 15.18
CA GLY A 169 0.61 -1.09 16.26
C GLY A 169 -0.24 0.12 15.85
N SER A 170 0.14 0.82 14.77
CA SER A 170 -0.59 1.99 14.27
C SER A 170 -1.78 1.61 13.41
N ILE A 171 -1.59 0.68 12.47
CA ILE A 171 -2.64 0.30 11.51
C ILE A 171 -3.71 -0.61 12.11
N ARG A 172 -3.47 -1.14 13.32
CA ARG A 172 -4.39 -1.99 14.09
C ARG A 172 -5.16 -1.22 15.18
N GLN A 173 -5.10 0.11 15.17
CA GLN A 173 -5.86 0.92 16.11
C GLN A 173 -7.36 0.81 15.83
N LEU A 174 -8.15 0.66 16.89
CA LEU A 174 -9.62 0.65 16.77
C LEU A 174 -10.18 2.06 16.56
N ASN A 175 -9.47 3.08 17.03
CA ASN A 175 -9.76 4.49 16.74
C ASN A 175 -8.86 5.00 15.61
N PRO A 176 -9.40 5.35 14.43
CA PRO A 176 -8.62 5.82 13.27
C PRO A 176 -7.94 7.18 13.51
N GLU A 177 -8.40 7.99 14.46
CA GLU A 177 -7.74 9.26 14.81
C GLU A 177 -6.32 9.03 15.32
N ILE A 178 -6.09 7.93 16.03
CA ILE A 178 -4.74 7.54 16.51
C ILE A 178 -3.83 7.22 15.31
N ALA A 179 -4.32 6.48 14.32
CA ALA A 179 -3.57 6.20 13.10
C ALA A 179 -3.32 7.46 12.27
N ALA A 180 -4.32 8.35 12.17
CA ALA A 180 -4.21 9.62 11.46
C ALA A 180 -3.15 10.58 12.03
N ALA A 181 -2.91 10.52 13.34
CA ALA A 181 -1.89 11.31 14.01
C ALA A 181 -0.46 10.77 13.83
N ARG A 182 -0.29 9.59 13.23
CA ARG A 182 1.00 8.93 13.05
C ARG A 182 1.56 9.15 11.64
N PRO A 183 2.89 9.31 11.50
CA PRO A 183 3.53 9.60 10.22
C PRO A 183 3.66 8.34 9.34
N LEU A 184 2.53 7.72 9.02
CA LEU A 184 2.48 6.54 8.16
C LEU A 184 2.57 6.93 6.69
N LYS A 185 3.34 6.14 5.94
CA LYS A 185 3.47 6.19 4.48
C LYS A 185 3.20 4.82 3.88
N ILE A 186 2.97 4.77 2.58
CA ILE A 186 2.77 3.53 1.85
C ILE A 186 3.53 3.57 0.52
N GLN A 187 4.01 2.42 0.08
CA GLN A 187 4.45 2.18 -1.29
C GLN A 187 3.78 0.93 -1.83
N LEU A 188 3.27 1.04 -3.05
CA LEU A 188 2.59 -0.05 -3.75
C LEU A 188 3.56 -0.62 -4.79
N HIS A 189 3.62 -1.94 -4.88
CA HIS A 189 4.65 -2.62 -5.68
C HIS A 189 4.13 -3.81 -6.49
N SER A 190 2.92 -4.32 -6.22
CA SER A 190 2.46 -5.53 -6.91
C SER A 190 0.96 -5.62 -7.03
N LEU A 191 0.53 -6.48 -7.96
CA LEU A 191 -0.85 -6.87 -8.18
C LEU A 191 -1.17 -8.11 -7.33
N GLY A 192 -2.25 -8.07 -6.55
CA GLY A 192 -2.84 -9.23 -5.92
C GLY A 192 -3.83 -9.93 -6.84
N TYR A 193 -4.81 -9.18 -7.30
CA TYR A 193 -5.89 -9.68 -8.16
C TYR A 193 -6.40 -8.60 -9.10
N VAL A 194 -6.86 -8.98 -10.27
CA VAL A 194 -7.64 -8.14 -11.19
C VAL A 194 -8.67 -9.00 -11.91
N ASP A 195 -9.88 -8.49 -12.06
CA ASP A 195 -11.01 -9.23 -12.65
C ASP A 195 -10.95 -9.38 -14.17
N GLN A 196 -9.94 -8.80 -14.83
CA GLN A 196 -9.71 -8.87 -16.27
C GLN A 196 -8.40 -9.62 -16.56
N LYS A 197 -8.49 -10.71 -17.36
CA LYS A 197 -7.30 -11.44 -17.80
C LYS A 197 -6.39 -10.54 -18.65
N ASN A 198 -5.07 -10.65 -18.39
CA ASN A 198 -4.03 -9.92 -19.14
C ASN A 198 -4.25 -8.39 -19.13
N PHE A 199 -4.76 -7.83 -18.04
CA PHE A 199 -4.96 -6.39 -17.89
C PHE A 199 -3.63 -5.65 -18.00
N PHE A 200 -2.56 -6.20 -17.42
CA PHE A 200 -1.18 -5.75 -17.59
C PHE A 200 -0.37 -6.79 -18.36
N LYS A 201 0.47 -6.34 -19.29
CA LYS A 201 1.36 -7.19 -20.10
C LYS A 201 2.72 -7.42 -19.43
N SER A 202 3.10 -6.52 -18.53
CA SER A 202 4.37 -6.58 -17.80
C SER A 202 4.24 -5.93 -16.43
N HIS A 203 5.18 -6.22 -15.54
CA HIS A 203 5.29 -5.55 -14.24
C HIS A 203 5.53 -4.05 -14.41
N GLN A 204 6.37 -3.64 -15.37
CA GLN A 204 6.62 -2.23 -15.67
C GLN A 204 5.33 -1.50 -16.10
N GLU A 205 4.53 -2.08 -17.02
CA GLU A 205 3.26 -1.49 -17.43
C GLU A 205 2.28 -1.33 -16.26
N MET A 206 2.29 -2.28 -15.32
CA MET A 206 1.51 -2.20 -14.09
C MET A 206 1.95 -1.01 -13.23
N LEU A 207 3.25 -0.86 -12.99
CA LEU A 207 3.80 0.25 -12.19
C LEU A 207 3.52 1.62 -12.84
N ASP A 208 3.71 1.73 -14.15
CA ASP A 208 3.41 2.96 -14.90
C ASP A 208 1.92 3.31 -14.82
N THR A 209 1.05 2.30 -14.88
CA THR A 209 -0.39 2.48 -14.72
C THR A 209 -0.73 2.94 -13.31
N PHE A 210 -0.14 2.34 -12.28
CA PHE A 210 -0.34 2.75 -10.89
C PHE A 210 0.08 4.20 -10.67
N LEU A 211 1.21 4.64 -11.24
CA LEU A 211 1.63 6.05 -11.22
C LEU A 211 0.60 6.96 -11.89
N SER A 212 0.07 6.56 -13.06
CA SER A 212 -0.96 7.33 -13.78
C SER A 212 -2.26 7.46 -12.98
N TRP A 213 -2.56 6.50 -12.11
CA TRP A 213 -3.69 6.52 -11.18
C TRP A 213 -3.41 7.30 -9.89
N ASN A 214 -2.25 7.96 -9.79
CA ASN A 214 -1.77 8.68 -8.61
C ASN A 214 -1.56 7.78 -7.38
N LEU A 215 -1.20 6.53 -7.61
CA LEU A 215 -0.82 5.60 -6.55
C LEU A 215 0.66 5.77 -6.20
N PRO A 216 1.02 5.70 -4.90
CA PRO A 216 2.40 5.89 -4.44
C PRO A 216 3.27 4.66 -4.77
N ILE A 217 4.15 4.82 -5.75
CA ILE A 217 5.17 3.85 -6.16
C ILE A 217 6.55 4.33 -5.71
N ASN A 218 7.46 3.41 -5.45
CA ASN A 218 8.84 3.77 -5.11
C ASN A 218 9.53 4.40 -6.33
N PRO A 219 10.13 5.61 -6.22
CA PRO A 219 10.85 6.22 -7.33
C PRO A 219 12.18 5.52 -7.64
N ASP A 220 12.75 4.76 -6.71
CA ASP A 220 14.05 4.08 -6.85
C ASP A 220 13.91 2.67 -7.48
N ILE A 221 12.90 2.47 -8.34
CA ILE A 221 12.73 1.24 -9.11
C ILE A 221 13.60 1.32 -10.36
N GLY A 222 14.43 0.30 -10.56
CA GLY A 222 15.32 0.17 -11.74
C GLY A 222 14.94 -1.01 -12.61
N LEU A 223 14.94 -0.82 -13.93
CA LEU A 223 14.85 -1.93 -14.89
C LEU A 223 16.24 -2.27 -15.39
N VAL A 224 16.62 -3.54 -15.32
CA VAL A 224 17.92 -4.02 -15.78
C VAL A 224 17.77 -5.20 -16.75
N ASP A 225 18.75 -5.33 -17.66
CA ASP A 225 18.68 -6.27 -18.79
C ASP A 225 19.31 -7.63 -18.49
N SER A 226 19.93 -7.79 -17.34
CA SER A 226 20.59 -9.03 -16.93
C SER A 226 20.60 -9.18 -15.40
N ILE A 227 20.90 -10.40 -14.94
CA ILE A 227 21.06 -10.66 -13.51
C ILE A 227 22.26 -9.96 -12.91
N GLU A 228 23.34 -9.78 -13.69
CA GLU A 228 24.52 -9.02 -13.27
C GLU A 228 24.18 -7.54 -13.02
N GLY A 229 23.26 -6.99 -13.82
CA GLY A 229 22.76 -5.63 -13.61
C GLY A 229 21.90 -5.48 -12.37
N ALA A 230 21.38 -6.59 -11.84
CA ALA A 230 20.59 -6.62 -10.60
C ALA A 230 21.46 -6.82 -9.34
N ILE A 231 22.67 -7.35 -9.47
CA ILE A 231 23.71 -7.53 -8.44
C ILE A 231 24.44 -6.21 -8.20
#